data_0770568b19521d32bcd2896efa8fde07
#
_entry.id   0770568b19521d32bcd2896efa8fde07
#
_cell.length_a   1.000
_cell.length_b   1.000
_cell.length_c   1.000
_cell.angle_alpha   90.00
_cell.angle_beta   90.00
_cell.angle_gamma   90.00
#
_symmetry.space_group_name_H-M   'P 1'
#
loop_
_entity.id
_entity.type
_entity.pdbx_description
1 polymer ?
#
loop_
_entity_poly.entity_id
_entity_poly.type
_entity_poly.pdbx_seq_one_letter_code
_entity_poly.pdbx_strand_id
1 'polypeptide(L)'
;MTQNPNTMTRRQLIRHSAWFGAAVGLAVVGGEVISHVAGAEAANRGAARPTLRFAQISDSHIGFTGAPNPDVAGTFGHAIDQVNNLGYTPDFVIHTGDLTHLSTSDQFDHVKQMLGGVRTPHVFTVPGEHDSVDDAGQKYRSVFGAGTRGDGWYSFDIAGVHVIALVNTLNLKKLGHLGTDQLDFVKKDVAGLSSDTPIVVFSHIPLFAMYPDWGWGTDDATQALSYLSRFASVTCLNGHVHQIFSKTEGNVTFYSGTTTAYPLPHPGDGPAPKPVTLPAGKLHDALGIREVSYTKGQTALALKEATLQ
;
A
#
# COMPACT_ATOMS: atom_id res chain seq x y z
N MET A 1 37.04 34.00 20.89
CA MET A 1 36.03 33.16 21.55
C MET A 1 34.92 32.94 20.55
N THR A 2 34.98 31.84 19.85
CA THR A 2 34.01 31.47 18.79
C THR A 2 32.86 30.70 19.43
N GLN A 3 31.65 31.24 19.37
CA GLN A 3 30.44 30.57 19.82
C GLN A 3 30.05 29.46 18.81
N ASN A 4 29.77 28.27 19.35
CA ASN A 4 29.32 27.09 18.61
C ASN A 4 27.82 27.24 18.26
N PRO A 5 27.37 27.13 16.99
CA PRO A 5 26.03 27.46 16.57
C PRO A 5 24.97 26.35 16.79
N ASN A 6 25.27 25.28 17.56
CA ASN A 6 24.42 24.08 17.66
C ASN A 6 23.81 23.80 19.04
N THR A 7 23.54 24.81 19.86
CA THR A 7 22.78 24.61 21.12
C THR A 7 21.36 25.07 21.00
N MET A 8 20.43 24.12 20.83
CA MET A 8 18.98 24.40 20.91
C MET A 8 18.62 24.93 22.31
N THR A 9 17.84 26.00 22.35
CA THR A 9 17.34 26.57 23.60
C THR A 9 16.23 25.68 24.19
N ARG A 10 16.05 25.69 25.53
CA ARG A 10 15.00 24.94 26.23
C ARG A 10 13.58 25.17 25.66
N ARG A 11 13.29 26.36 25.12
CA ARG A 11 12.02 26.66 24.46
C ARG A 11 11.84 25.97 23.10
N GLN A 12 12.94 25.77 22.37
CA GLN A 12 12.92 25.01 21.11
C GLN A 12 12.79 23.51 21.38
N LEU A 13 13.43 23.01 22.45
CA LEU A 13 13.29 21.62 22.89
C LEU A 13 11.84 21.29 23.30
N ILE A 14 11.17 22.19 24.04
CA ILE A 14 9.77 22.01 24.47
C ILE A 14 8.78 22.08 23.29
N ARG A 15 9.07 22.88 22.27
CA ARG A 15 8.27 22.87 21.03
C ARG A 15 8.47 21.61 20.19
N HIS A 16 9.65 21.02 20.21
CA HIS A 16 9.93 19.73 19.53
C HIS A 16 9.38 18.54 20.33
N SER A 17 9.41 18.57 21.65
CA SER A 17 8.87 17.48 22.48
C SER A 17 7.33 17.43 22.51
N ALA A 18 6.63 18.50 22.17
CA ALA A 18 5.18 18.48 21.99
C ALA A 18 4.72 17.73 20.71
N TRP A 19 5.62 17.39 19.81
CA TRP A 19 5.38 16.60 18.61
C TRP A 19 5.60 15.08 18.80
N PHE A 20 6.13 14.66 19.94
CA PHE A 20 6.43 13.25 20.26
C PHE A 20 5.50 12.66 21.33
N GLY A 21 4.27 13.14 21.41
CA GLY A 21 3.26 12.70 22.40
C GLY A 21 2.51 11.41 22.08
N ALA A 22 2.91 10.63 21.06
CA ALA A 22 2.36 9.31 20.82
C ALA A 22 3.52 8.28 20.93
N ALA A 23 3.63 7.62 22.07
CA ALA A 23 4.51 6.46 22.22
C ALA A 23 3.95 5.31 21.40
N VAL A 24 4.60 4.97 20.29
CA VAL A 24 4.33 3.74 19.54
C VAL A 24 4.97 2.60 20.32
N GLY A 25 4.17 1.87 21.08
CA GLY A 25 4.58 0.62 21.70
C GLY A 25 4.51 -0.50 20.68
N LEU A 26 5.66 -1.03 20.26
CA LEU A 26 5.74 -2.29 19.52
C LEU A 26 5.67 -3.43 20.52
N ALA A 27 4.58 -4.19 20.53
CA ALA A 27 4.47 -5.45 21.24
C ALA A 27 4.50 -6.59 20.22
N VAL A 28 5.48 -7.48 20.35
CA VAL A 28 5.54 -8.74 19.60
C VAL A 28 4.94 -9.82 20.48
N VAL A 29 3.76 -10.33 20.13
CA VAL A 29 3.14 -11.48 20.78
C VAL A 29 2.84 -12.51 19.70
N GLY A 30 3.49 -13.68 19.79
CA GLY A 30 3.21 -14.80 18.91
C GLY A 30 3.62 -14.61 17.42
N GLY A 31 4.59 -13.73 17.11
CA GLY A 31 5.05 -13.49 15.74
C GLY A 31 4.27 -12.41 14.99
N GLU A 32 3.26 -11.79 15.60
CA GLU A 32 2.52 -10.67 15.05
C GLU A 32 3.06 -9.34 15.57
N VAL A 33 3.37 -8.41 14.66
CA VAL A 33 3.67 -7.02 15.00
C VAL A 33 2.35 -6.28 15.09
N ILE A 34 1.80 -6.17 16.31
CA ILE A 34 0.62 -5.36 16.57
C ILE A 34 1.08 -3.96 16.92
N SER A 35 0.93 -3.00 16.01
CA SER A 35 1.11 -1.59 16.31
C SER A 35 -0.12 -1.07 17.08
N HIS A 36 -0.08 -1.15 18.40
CA HIS A 36 -1.03 -0.44 19.23
C HIS A 36 -0.60 1.02 19.38
N VAL A 37 -1.37 1.93 18.81
CA VAL A 37 -1.37 3.32 19.27
C VAL A 37 -2.08 3.33 20.62
N ALA A 38 -1.32 3.28 21.70
CA ALA A 38 -1.88 3.38 23.05
C ALA A 38 -2.54 4.76 23.21
N GLY A 39 -3.84 4.79 23.22
CA GLY A 39 -4.65 6.00 23.38
C GLY A 39 -6.04 5.95 22.73
N ALA A 40 -6.32 4.96 21.89
CA ALA A 40 -7.56 4.93 21.10
C ALA A 40 -8.79 4.34 21.85
N GLU A 41 -8.62 3.59 22.93
CA GLU A 41 -9.76 2.96 23.60
C GLU A 41 -10.46 3.83 24.67
N ALA A 42 -9.85 4.89 25.15
CA ALA A 42 -10.45 5.77 26.18
C ALA A 42 -11.26 6.96 25.61
N ALA A 43 -11.24 7.20 24.28
CA ALA A 43 -11.85 8.39 23.65
C ALA A 43 -13.09 8.08 22.81
N ASN A 44 -13.74 6.95 22.94
CA ASN A 44 -14.83 6.53 22.04
C ASN A 44 -16.22 7.15 22.37
N ARG A 45 -16.27 8.28 23.08
CA ARG A 45 -17.48 9.09 23.23
C ARG A 45 -17.26 10.45 22.60
N GLY A 46 -17.43 10.52 21.25
CA GLY A 46 -17.36 11.77 20.51
C GLY A 46 -16.34 11.84 19.38
N ALA A 47 -15.69 10.73 19.00
CA ALA A 47 -14.81 10.70 17.84
C ALA A 47 -15.59 11.04 16.57
N ALA A 48 -15.12 12.04 15.81
CA ALA A 48 -15.70 12.39 14.53
C ALA A 48 -15.72 11.15 13.63
N ARG A 49 -16.84 10.92 12.93
CA ARG A 49 -16.91 9.80 11.97
C ARG A 49 -15.89 10.01 10.87
N PRO A 50 -15.19 8.96 10.42
CA PRO A 50 -14.32 9.05 9.25
C PRO A 50 -15.08 9.65 8.06
N THR A 51 -14.43 10.56 7.35
CA THR A 51 -14.96 11.21 6.14
C THR A 51 -14.65 10.40 4.88
N LEU A 52 -13.67 9.50 4.96
CA LEU A 52 -13.28 8.58 3.91
C LEU A 52 -12.92 7.23 4.53
N ARG A 53 -13.38 6.14 3.91
CA ARG A 53 -12.99 4.76 4.26
C ARG A 53 -12.80 3.95 3.01
N PHE A 54 -11.67 3.30 2.89
CA PHE A 54 -11.40 2.41 1.77
C PHE A 54 -10.68 1.14 2.25
N ALA A 55 -10.63 0.12 1.42
CA ALA A 55 -9.88 -1.08 1.70
C ALA A 55 -8.74 -1.27 0.69
N GLN A 56 -7.65 -1.85 1.15
CA GLN A 56 -6.56 -2.35 0.32
C GLN A 56 -6.58 -3.86 0.32
N ILE A 57 -6.54 -4.45 -0.87
CA ILE A 57 -6.22 -5.85 -1.15
C ILE A 57 -5.00 -5.88 -2.07
N SER A 58 -4.25 -6.97 -2.08
CA SER A 58 -3.02 -7.05 -2.84
C SER A 58 -2.65 -8.48 -3.19
N ASP A 59 -1.87 -8.63 -4.26
CA ASP A 59 -1.15 -9.85 -4.58
C ASP A 59 -2.07 -11.07 -4.61
N SER A 60 -3.13 -11.01 -5.44
CA SER A 60 -4.09 -12.10 -5.58
C SER A 60 -3.57 -13.27 -6.43
N HIS A 61 -2.59 -13.01 -7.30
CA HIS A 61 -1.90 -14.00 -8.13
C HIS A 61 -2.84 -15.03 -8.77
N ILE A 62 -3.97 -14.59 -9.31
CA ILE A 62 -4.92 -15.50 -9.95
C ILE A 62 -4.22 -16.29 -11.07
N GLY A 63 -4.32 -17.62 -10.98
CA GLY A 63 -3.63 -18.56 -11.85
C GLY A 63 -2.40 -19.21 -11.22
N PHE A 64 -1.97 -18.80 -10.02
CA PHE A 64 -0.97 -19.54 -9.26
C PHE A 64 -1.54 -20.90 -8.83
N THR A 65 -0.70 -21.94 -8.95
CA THR A 65 -0.99 -23.28 -8.44
C THR A 65 0.25 -23.84 -7.76
N GLY A 66 0.18 -24.15 -6.49
CA GLY A 66 1.34 -24.67 -5.76
C GLY A 66 1.05 -24.97 -4.31
N ALA A 67 1.97 -25.68 -3.65
CA ALA A 67 1.82 -26.09 -2.25
C ALA A 67 1.62 -24.92 -1.27
N PRO A 68 2.21 -23.71 -1.47
CA PRO A 68 1.94 -22.57 -0.60
C PRO A 68 0.48 -22.16 -0.53
N ASN A 69 -0.24 -22.21 -1.65
CA ASN A 69 -1.69 -22.06 -1.71
C ASN A 69 -2.23 -22.78 -2.97
N PRO A 70 -2.90 -23.90 -2.83
CA PRO A 70 -3.48 -24.62 -3.96
C PRO A 70 -4.75 -23.97 -4.53
N ASP A 71 -5.34 -22.97 -3.83
CA ASP A 71 -6.59 -22.29 -4.20
C ASP A 71 -6.54 -20.78 -3.94
N VAL A 72 -5.74 -20.07 -4.73
CA VAL A 72 -5.66 -18.60 -4.64
C VAL A 72 -6.97 -17.91 -5.00
N ALA A 73 -7.80 -18.53 -5.85
CA ALA A 73 -9.11 -17.97 -6.19
C ALA A 73 -10.05 -18.03 -4.99
N GLY A 74 -10.03 -19.13 -4.23
CA GLY A 74 -10.80 -19.26 -2.98
C GLY A 74 -10.37 -18.26 -1.93
N THR A 75 -9.06 -18.10 -1.69
CA THR A 75 -8.58 -17.13 -0.69
C THR A 75 -8.83 -15.68 -1.13
N PHE A 76 -8.73 -15.36 -2.42
CA PHE A 76 -9.11 -14.04 -2.92
C PHE A 76 -10.63 -13.79 -2.81
N GLY A 77 -11.45 -14.82 -3.05
CA GLY A 77 -12.90 -14.76 -2.80
C GLY A 77 -13.22 -14.44 -1.34
N HIS A 78 -12.53 -15.09 -0.38
CA HIS A 78 -12.66 -14.77 1.05
C HIS A 78 -12.27 -13.33 1.37
N ALA A 79 -11.21 -12.80 0.76
CA ALA A 79 -10.82 -11.40 0.93
C ALA A 79 -11.92 -10.44 0.43
N ILE A 80 -12.52 -10.72 -0.73
CA ILE A 80 -13.65 -9.95 -1.26
C ILE A 80 -14.85 -10.02 -0.32
N ASP A 81 -15.20 -11.21 0.18
CA ASP A 81 -16.29 -11.38 1.13
C ASP A 81 -16.03 -10.61 2.43
N GLN A 82 -14.79 -10.62 2.92
CA GLN A 82 -14.40 -9.87 4.11
C GLN A 82 -14.53 -8.35 3.88
N VAL A 83 -14.10 -7.82 2.73
CA VAL A 83 -14.34 -6.42 2.34
C VAL A 83 -15.84 -6.11 2.31
N ASN A 84 -16.64 -7.00 1.73
CA ASN A 84 -18.10 -6.83 1.64
C ASN A 84 -18.81 -6.89 3.00
N ASN A 85 -18.17 -7.44 4.03
CA ASN A 85 -18.71 -7.62 5.37
C ASN A 85 -18.09 -6.70 6.44
N LEU A 86 -17.40 -5.62 6.05
CA LEU A 86 -16.76 -4.66 6.96
C LEU A 86 -17.73 -3.88 7.88
N GLY A 87 -19.04 -4.09 7.80
CA GLY A 87 -20.04 -3.31 8.53
C GLY A 87 -20.28 -1.89 7.98
N TYR A 88 -19.63 -1.57 6.86
CA TYR A 88 -19.83 -0.35 6.06
C TYR A 88 -19.45 -0.65 4.61
N THR A 89 -19.95 0.15 3.68
CA THR A 89 -19.49 0.11 2.28
C THR A 89 -18.27 0.99 2.15
N PRO A 90 -17.09 0.47 1.71
CA PRO A 90 -15.94 1.30 1.40
C PRO A 90 -16.26 2.31 0.30
N ASP A 91 -15.73 3.53 0.40
CA ASP A 91 -15.86 4.55 -0.64
C ASP A 91 -15.17 4.10 -1.94
N PHE A 92 -14.10 3.34 -1.82
CA PHE A 92 -13.44 2.62 -2.90
C PHE A 92 -12.60 1.44 -2.33
N VAL A 93 -12.10 0.60 -3.22
CA VAL A 93 -11.11 -0.43 -2.92
C VAL A 93 -9.91 -0.23 -3.83
N ILE A 94 -8.68 -0.38 -3.31
CA ILE A 94 -7.47 -0.45 -4.12
C ILE A 94 -6.94 -1.88 -4.16
N HIS A 95 -6.47 -2.32 -5.34
CA HIS A 95 -5.67 -3.52 -5.48
C HIS A 95 -4.25 -3.11 -5.89
N THR A 96 -3.28 -3.41 -5.03
CA THR A 96 -1.91 -2.90 -5.16
C THR A 96 -0.98 -3.79 -5.99
N GLY A 97 -1.53 -4.47 -7.03
CA GLY A 97 -0.77 -5.18 -8.05
C GLY A 97 -0.65 -6.68 -7.83
N ASP A 98 -0.03 -7.36 -8.79
CA ASP A 98 0.01 -8.80 -8.92
C ASP A 98 -1.39 -9.43 -8.85
N LEU A 99 -2.26 -8.91 -9.73
CA LEU A 99 -3.62 -9.40 -9.88
C LEU A 99 -3.61 -10.82 -10.43
N THR A 100 -2.78 -11.05 -11.45
CA THR A 100 -2.59 -12.33 -12.15
C THR A 100 -1.23 -12.94 -11.81
N HIS A 101 -1.03 -14.22 -12.10
CA HIS A 101 0.27 -14.87 -11.91
C HIS A 101 1.13 -14.91 -13.18
N LEU A 102 0.50 -15.03 -14.34
CA LEU A 102 1.19 -15.21 -15.63
C LEU A 102 0.71 -14.25 -16.73
N SER A 103 -0.03 -13.20 -16.38
CA SER A 103 -0.50 -12.17 -17.34
C SER A 103 -1.28 -12.75 -18.52
N THR A 104 -2.01 -13.86 -18.36
CA THR A 104 -2.86 -14.40 -19.43
C THR A 104 -4.20 -13.69 -19.49
N SER A 105 -4.83 -13.64 -20.67
CA SER A 105 -6.15 -13.05 -20.83
C SER A 105 -7.19 -13.69 -19.92
N ASP A 106 -7.19 -15.03 -19.83
CA ASP A 106 -8.12 -15.77 -18.96
C ASP A 106 -7.96 -15.41 -17.48
N GLN A 107 -6.71 -15.19 -17.03
CA GLN A 107 -6.45 -14.74 -15.66
C GLN A 107 -6.98 -13.32 -15.42
N PHE A 108 -6.77 -12.40 -16.35
CA PHE A 108 -7.32 -11.05 -16.26
C PHE A 108 -8.87 -11.05 -16.28
N ASP A 109 -9.50 -11.84 -17.13
CA ASP A 109 -10.95 -11.98 -17.17
C ASP A 109 -11.48 -12.55 -15.85
N HIS A 110 -10.81 -13.53 -15.28
CA HIS A 110 -11.17 -14.11 -13.98
C HIS A 110 -11.05 -13.07 -12.84
N VAL A 111 -9.93 -12.35 -12.75
CA VAL A 111 -9.76 -11.28 -11.75
C VAL A 111 -10.83 -10.22 -11.91
N LYS A 112 -11.09 -9.77 -13.15
CA LYS A 112 -12.14 -8.76 -13.43
C LYS A 112 -13.51 -9.22 -12.96
N GLN A 113 -13.85 -10.49 -13.22
CA GLN A 113 -15.09 -11.08 -12.75
C GLN A 113 -15.17 -11.08 -11.22
N MET A 114 -14.10 -11.50 -10.54
CA MET A 114 -14.05 -11.55 -9.07
C MET A 114 -14.16 -10.15 -8.46
N LEU A 115 -13.39 -9.17 -8.96
CA LEU A 115 -13.45 -7.77 -8.52
C LEU A 115 -14.82 -7.14 -8.75
N GLY A 116 -15.57 -7.59 -9.76
CA GLY A 116 -16.96 -7.21 -9.98
C GLY A 116 -17.91 -7.62 -8.85
N GLY A 117 -17.50 -8.54 -7.97
CA GLY A 117 -18.24 -8.94 -6.76
C GLY A 117 -17.99 -8.03 -5.55
N VAL A 118 -17.05 -7.10 -5.61
CA VAL A 118 -16.76 -6.15 -4.52
C VAL A 118 -17.86 -5.09 -4.43
N ARG A 119 -18.46 -4.94 -3.25
CA ARG A 119 -19.52 -3.94 -3.01
C ARG A 119 -18.93 -2.58 -2.69
N THR A 120 -18.52 -1.86 -3.72
CA THR A 120 -17.97 -0.51 -3.64
C THR A 120 -18.32 0.27 -4.90
N PRO A 121 -18.40 1.60 -4.87
CA PRO A 121 -18.57 2.41 -6.09
C PRO A 121 -17.40 2.24 -7.08
N HIS A 122 -16.18 2.06 -6.58
CA HIS A 122 -14.98 2.03 -7.40
C HIS A 122 -13.95 1.02 -6.88
N VAL A 123 -13.35 0.27 -7.80
CA VAL A 123 -12.14 -0.53 -7.58
C VAL A 123 -11.03 0.06 -8.43
N PHE A 124 -9.96 0.50 -7.79
CA PHE A 124 -8.77 1.05 -8.43
C PHE A 124 -7.62 0.03 -8.36
N THR A 125 -6.85 -0.08 -9.42
CA THR A 125 -5.76 -1.07 -9.50
C THR A 125 -4.48 -0.43 -10.03
N VAL A 126 -3.34 -1.02 -9.73
CA VAL A 126 -2.07 -0.85 -10.43
C VAL A 126 -1.54 -2.23 -10.81
N PRO A 127 -0.75 -2.38 -11.88
CA PRO A 127 -0.16 -3.67 -12.20
C PRO A 127 1.01 -3.99 -11.28
N GLY A 128 1.18 -5.28 -10.96
CA GLY A 128 2.43 -5.83 -10.48
C GLY A 128 3.31 -6.34 -11.61
N GLU A 129 4.47 -6.92 -11.30
CA GLU A 129 5.37 -7.50 -12.31
C GLU A 129 4.76 -8.74 -12.96
N HIS A 130 3.97 -9.52 -12.21
CA HIS A 130 3.25 -10.68 -12.73
C HIS A 130 2.13 -10.31 -13.70
N ASP A 131 1.67 -9.04 -13.71
CA ASP A 131 0.66 -8.54 -14.65
C ASP A 131 1.26 -8.03 -15.97
N SER A 132 2.58 -8.11 -16.15
CA SER A 132 3.30 -7.56 -17.29
C SER A 132 4.40 -8.47 -17.85
N VAL A 133 4.33 -9.77 -17.55
CA VAL A 133 5.41 -10.75 -17.82
C VAL A 133 5.85 -10.79 -19.27
N ASP A 134 4.94 -10.68 -20.25
CA ASP A 134 5.21 -10.94 -21.64
C ASP A 134 4.89 -9.79 -22.61
N ASP A 135 4.20 -8.74 -22.17
CA ASP A 135 3.66 -7.71 -23.07
C ASP A 135 3.78 -6.27 -22.54
N ALA A 136 4.64 -6.03 -21.58
CA ALA A 136 4.80 -4.71 -20.94
C ALA A 136 3.46 -4.12 -20.43
N GLY A 137 2.58 -4.98 -19.91
CA GLY A 137 1.31 -4.60 -19.30
C GLY A 137 0.21 -4.21 -20.29
N GLN A 138 0.31 -4.56 -21.57
CA GLN A 138 -0.74 -4.22 -22.55
C GLN A 138 -2.08 -4.89 -22.22
N LYS A 139 -2.07 -6.18 -21.84
CA LYS A 139 -3.29 -6.90 -21.42
C LYS A 139 -3.89 -6.27 -20.16
N TYR A 140 -3.04 -5.95 -19.15
CA TYR A 140 -3.50 -5.23 -17.98
C TYR A 140 -4.22 -3.93 -18.36
N ARG A 141 -3.59 -3.08 -19.19
CA ARG A 141 -4.18 -1.80 -19.62
C ARG A 141 -5.44 -1.99 -20.45
N SER A 142 -5.56 -3.08 -21.23
CA SER A 142 -6.79 -3.36 -21.99
C SER A 142 -8.00 -3.66 -21.08
N VAL A 143 -7.76 -4.19 -19.89
CA VAL A 143 -8.79 -4.60 -18.93
C VAL A 143 -9.06 -3.52 -17.89
N PHE A 144 -8.00 -2.89 -17.34
CA PHE A 144 -8.04 -1.97 -16.21
C PHE A 144 -7.55 -0.55 -16.52
N GLY A 145 -7.03 -0.29 -17.72
CA GLY A 145 -6.42 0.99 -18.08
C GLY A 145 -7.39 2.10 -18.46
N ALA A 146 -8.69 1.89 -18.37
CA ALA A 146 -9.67 2.93 -18.74
C ALA A 146 -9.52 4.16 -17.80
N GLY A 147 -9.32 5.34 -18.40
CA GLY A 147 -9.14 6.60 -17.65
C GLY A 147 -7.72 6.83 -17.09
N THR A 148 -6.79 5.92 -17.30
CA THR A 148 -5.39 6.08 -16.88
C THR A 148 -4.59 6.91 -17.89
N ARG A 149 -3.37 7.29 -17.52
CA ARG A 149 -2.41 8.03 -18.36
C ARG A 149 -1.16 7.19 -18.60
N GLY A 150 -0.45 7.46 -19.68
CA GLY A 150 0.79 6.77 -20.03
C GLY A 150 0.64 5.25 -19.97
N ASP A 151 1.49 4.59 -19.23
CA ASP A 151 1.47 3.15 -19.05
C ASP A 151 0.57 2.67 -17.89
N GLY A 152 -0.37 3.50 -17.44
CA GLY A 152 -1.41 3.09 -16.50
C GLY A 152 -1.45 3.86 -15.18
N TRP A 153 -0.69 4.96 -15.01
CA TRP A 153 -0.76 5.80 -13.81
C TRP A 153 -1.92 6.82 -13.90
N TYR A 154 -2.39 7.27 -12.74
CA TYR A 154 -3.49 8.23 -12.63
C TYR A 154 -3.55 8.86 -11.23
N SER A 155 -4.41 9.84 -11.07
CA SER A 155 -4.75 10.44 -9.77
C SER A 155 -6.23 10.80 -9.72
N PHE A 156 -6.75 10.95 -8.50
CA PHE A 156 -8.11 11.42 -8.25
C PHE A 156 -8.23 12.04 -6.87
N ASP A 157 -9.25 12.90 -6.69
CA ASP A 157 -9.58 13.52 -5.41
C ASP A 157 -10.85 12.91 -4.84
N ILE A 158 -10.82 12.58 -3.54
CA ILE A 158 -11.98 12.05 -2.84
C ILE A 158 -11.98 12.49 -1.38
N ALA A 159 -13.10 13.08 -0.93
CA ALA A 159 -13.31 13.50 0.46
C ALA A 159 -12.19 14.41 1.03
N GLY A 160 -11.51 15.17 0.16
CA GLY A 160 -10.42 16.08 0.52
C GLY A 160 -9.05 15.40 0.64
N VAL A 161 -8.93 14.16 0.22
CA VAL A 161 -7.66 13.41 0.06
C VAL A 161 -7.31 13.35 -1.41
N HIS A 162 -6.05 13.59 -1.77
CA HIS A 162 -5.53 13.40 -3.11
C HIS A 162 -4.85 12.05 -3.22
N VAL A 163 -5.30 11.22 -4.16
CA VAL A 163 -4.82 9.84 -4.33
C VAL A 163 -4.07 9.72 -5.66
N ILE A 164 -2.87 9.16 -5.62
CA ILE A 164 -1.97 8.98 -6.78
C ILE A 164 -1.66 7.49 -6.94
N ALA A 165 -1.98 6.94 -8.09
CA ALA A 165 -1.66 5.57 -8.49
C ALA A 165 -0.42 5.57 -9.39
N LEU A 166 0.63 4.87 -9.00
CA LEU A 166 1.90 4.81 -9.73
C LEU A 166 2.18 3.38 -10.23
N VAL A 167 2.75 3.31 -11.43
CA VAL A 167 3.17 2.05 -12.07
C VAL A 167 4.69 1.97 -12.05
N ASN A 168 5.25 1.01 -11.34
CA ASN A 168 6.70 0.86 -11.20
C ASN A 168 7.22 -0.54 -11.55
N THR A 169 6.45 -1.31 -12.33
CA THR A 169 6.72 -2.71 -12.64
C THR A 169 7.03 -2.98 -14.12
N LEU A 170 6.77 -2.02 -15.03
CA LEU A 170 6.90 -2.26 -16.48
C LEU A 170 8.33 -2.20 -16.99
N ASN A 171 9.22 -1.48 -16.31
CA ASN A 171 10.61 -1.29 -16.71
C ASN A 171 11.59 -1.93 -15.73
N LEU A 172 11.21 -3.08 -15.18
CA LEU A 172 12.02 -3.81 -14.21
C LEU A 172 13.36 -4.21 -14.78
N LYS A 173 14.43 -3.81 -14.08
CA LYS A 173 15.75 -4.44 -14.23
C LYS A 173 16.03 -5.36 -13.06
N LYS A 174 16.02 -4.83 -11.84
CA LYS A 174 16.08 -5.52 -10.55
C LYS A 174 15.14 -4.83 -9.56
N LEU A 175 15.07 -3.50 -9.60
CA LEU A 175 14.22 -2.66 -8.77
C LEU A 175 13.06 -2.12 -9.60
N GLY A 176 11.98 -1.73 -8.93
CA GLY A 176 10.92 -0.94 -9.55
C GLY A 176 11.46 0.38 -10.11
N HIS A 177 10.80 0.89 -11.14
CA HIS A 177 11.19 2.12 -11.82
C HIS A 177 9.96 2.87 -12.33
N LEU A 178 9.86 4.16 -11.97
CA LEU A 178 8.75 5.04 -12.40
C LEU A 178 8.99 5.63 -13.80
N GLY A 179 10.20 6.12 -14.03
CA GLY A 179 10.59 6.78 -15.28
C GLY A 179 10.18 8.25 -15.36
N THR A 180 10.80 8.96 -16.33
CA THR A 180 10.71 10.42 -16.44
C THR A 180 9.29 10.94 -16.64
N ASP A 181 8.48 10.28 -17.48
CA ASP A 181 7.13 10.74 -17.81
C ASP A 181 6.21 10.69 -16.59
N GLN A 182 6.35 9.65 -15.78
CA GLN A 182 5.57 9.49 -14.56
C GLN A 182 6.05 10.41 -13.44
N LEU A 183 7.36 10.63 -13.32
CA LEU A 183 7.93 11.64 -12.41
C LEU A 183 7.43 13.04 -12.75
N ASP A 184 7.38 13.40 -14.04
CA ASP A 184 6.82 14.66 -14.53
C ASP A 184 5.31 14.76 -14.28
N PHE A 185 4.59 13.64 -14.40
CA PHE A 185 3.17 13.56 -14.04
C PHE A 185 2.98 13.90 -12.56
N VAL A 186 3.68 13.23 -11.64
CA VAL A 186 3.57 13.50 -10.19
C VAL A 186 3.87 14.96 -9.88
N LYS A 187 4.95 15.50 -10.44
CA LYS A 187 5.35 16.91 -10.24
C LYS A 187 4.26 17.90 -10.64
N LYS A 188 3.62 17.68 -11.80
CA LYS A 188 2.56 18.56 -12.34
C LYS A 188 1.26 18.38 -11.57
N ASP A 189 0.93 17.15 -11.21
CA ASP A 189 -0.31 16.77 -10.56
C ASP A 189 -0.46 17.45 -9.19
N VAL A 190 0.61 17.43 -8.40
CA VAL A 190 0.58 18.03 -7.05
C VAL A 190 0.88 19.54 -7.02
N ALA A 191 1.29 20.17 -8.12
CA ALA A 191 1.82 21.54 -8.11
C ALA A 191 0.85 22.58 -7.55
N GLY A 192 -0.45 22.43 -7.80
CA GLY A 192 -1.50 23.36 -7.36
C GLY A 192 -2.16 23.02 -6.03
N LEU A 193 -1.80 21.90 -5.39
CA LEU A 193 -2.44 21.47 -4.15
C LEU A 193 -1.92 22.24 -2.94
N SER A 194 -2.78 22.44 -1.94
CA SER A 194 -2.36 22.95 -0.62
C SER A 194 -1.42 21.97 0.07
N SER A 195 -0.43 22.48 0.82
CA SER A 195 0.43 21.65 1.67
C SER A 195 -0.32 20.86 2.75
N ASP A 196 -1.53 21.30 3.10
CA ASP A 196 -2.38 20.63 4.08
C ASP A 196 -3.23 19.49 3.47
N THR A 197 -3.19 19.31 2.13
CA THR A 197 -3.88 18.22 1.46
C THR A 197 -3.21 16.90 1.82
N PRO A 198 -3.92 15.94 2.43
CA PRO A 198 -3.39 14.60 2.66
C PRO A 198 -3.16 13.90 1.32
N ILE A 199 -2.00 13.31 1.15
CA ILE A 199 -1.63 12.57 -0.06
C ILE A 199 -1.61 11.08 0.24
N VAL A 200 -2.28 10.30 -0.58
CA VAL A 200 -2.15 8.83 -0.64
C VAL A 200 -1.48 8.46 -1.95
N VAL A 201 -0.40 7.72 -1.89
CA VAL A 201 0.24 7.14 -3.08
C VAL A 201 0.13 5.64 -2.98
N PHE A 202 -0.29 4.96 -4.04
CA PHE A 202 -0.18 3.51 -4.09
C PHE A 202 0.54 3.04 -5.36
N SER A 203 1.36 2.02 -5.19
CA SER A 203 2.14 1.36 -6.23
C SER A 203 2.27 -0.12 -5.87
N HIS A 204 2.80 -0.94 -6.77
CA HIS A 204 3.03 -2.35 -6.43
C HIS A 204 4.30 -2.51 -5.60
N ILE A 205 5.45 -2.14 -6.14
CA ILE A 205 6.75 -2.24 -5.45
C ILE A 205 6.91 -1.08 -4.47
N PRO A 206 7.49 -1.29 -3.27
CA PRO A 206 7.72 -0.22 -2.29
C PRO A 206 8.47 0.98 -2.89
N LEU A 207 8.04 2.20 -2.53
CA LEU A 207 8.71 3.45 -2.90
C LEU A 207 9.91 3.78 -1.99
N PHE A 208 10.38 2.84 -1.21
CA PHE A 208 11.62 2.92 -0.43
C PHE A 208 12.43 1.64 -0.59
N ALA A 209 13.73 1.72 -0.34
CA ALA A 209 14.63 0.57 -0.42
C ALA A 209 14.46 -0.34 0.81
N MET A 210 13.46 -1.23 0.76
CA MET A 210 13.19 -2.17 1.84
C MET A 210 14.23 -3.29 1.88
N TYR A 211 14.39 -4.01 0.76
CA TYR A 211 15.40 -5.05 0.58
C TYR A 211 15.82 -5.14 -0.89
N PRO A 212 16.73 -4.26 -1.36
CA PRO A 212 17.09 -4.15 -2.77
C PRO A 212 17.64 -5.43 -3.40
N ASP A 213 18.23 -6.31 -2.58
CA ASP A 213 18.75 -7.57 -3.09
C ASP A 213 17.67 -8.50 -3.64
N TRP A 214 16.45 -8.39 -3.15
CA TRP A 214 15.28 -9.12 -3.65
C TRP A 214 14.38 -8.29 -4.59
N GLY A 215 14.82 -7.10 -4.99
CA GLY A 215 14.00 -6.22 -5.82
C GLY A 215 12.97 -5.39 -5.05
N TRP A 216 13.02 -5.41 -3.71
CA TRP A 216 12.05 -4.72 -2.86
C TRP A 216 12.42 -3.26 -2.64
N GLY A 217 12.15 -2.47 -3.65
CA GLY A 217 12.36 -1.03 -3.68
C GLY A 217 12.26 -0.46 -5.09
N THR A 218 12.10 0.84 -5.20
CA THR A 218 12.00 1.59 -6.47
C THR A 218 13.18 2.55 -6.56
N ASP A 219 13.97 2.45 -7.63
CA ASP A 219 15.28 3.09 -7.74
C ASP A 219 15.23 4.63 -7.92
N ASP A 220 14.18 5.15 -8.56
CA ASP A 220 13.95 6.59 -8.78
C ASP A 220 12.86 7.20 -7.87
N ALA A 221 12.35 6.44 -6.89
CA ALA A 221 11.29 6.90 -5.99
C ALA A 221 11.67 8.15 -5.20
N THR A 222 12.95 8.34 -4.85
CA THR A 222 13.43 9.54 -4.14
C THR A 222 13.04 10.82 -4.87
N GLN A 223 13.07 10.83 -6.20
CA GLN A 223 12.67 12.00 -6.99
C GLN A 223 11.16 12.24 -6.89
N ALA A 224 10.31 11.22 -7.00
CA ALA A 224 8.87 11.36 -6.81
C ALA A 224 8.54 11.87 -5.39
N LEU A 225 9.15 11.28 -4.36
CA LEU A 225 8.95 11.66 -2.96
C LEU A 225 9.42 13.10 -2.68
N SER A 226 10.44 13.60 -3.39
CA SER A 226 10.89 14.99 -3.26
C SER A 226 9.79 16.00 -3.62
N TYR A 227 8.93 15.69 -4.60
CA TYR A 227 7.80 16.54 -4.97
C TYR A 227 6.69 16.55 -3.90
N LEU A 228 6.66 15.50 -3.05
CA LEU A 228 5.69 15.32 -1.98
C LEU A 228 6.19 15.85 -0.61
N SER A 229 7.44 16.28 -0.51
CA SER A 229 8.07 16.69 0.75
C SER A 229 7.42 17.90 1.42
N ARG A 230 6.67 18.73 0.67
CA ARG A 230 5.99 19.92 1.18
C ARG A 230 4.64 19.64 1.84
N PHE A 231 4.07 18.45 1.68
CA PHE A 231 2.77 18.10 2.24
C PHE A 231 2.89 17.70 3.71
N ALA A 232 1.86 18.00 4.50
CA ALA A 232 1.85 17.68 5.93
C ALA A 232 1.80 16.18 6.20
N SER A 233 1.20 15.40 5.30
CA SER A 233 1.09 13.93 5.41
C SER A 233 1.07 13.28 4.04
N VAL A 234 1.92 12.27 3.87
CA VAL A 234 1.97 11.39 2.70
C VAL A 234 1.92 9.94 3.18
N THR A 235 0.94 9.19 2.70
CA THR A 235 0.81 7.75 2.98
C THR A 235 1.08 6.96 1.72
N CYS A 236 2.12 6.13 1.70
CA CYS A 236 2.46 5.24 0.59
C CYS A 236 2.01 3.82 0.91
N LEU A 237 1.20 3.22 0.04
CA LEU A 237 0.67 1.87 0.17
C LEU A 237 1.23 1.00 -0.96
N ASN A 238 1.71 -0.20 -0.64
CA ASN A 238 2.24 -1.13 -1.63
C ASN A 238 1.90 -2.58 -1.31
N GLY A 239 2.06 -3.46 -2.30
CA GLY A 239 2.03 -4.90 -2.21
C GLY A 239 3.43 -5.52 -2.31
N HIS A 240 3.61 -6.51 -3.20
CA HIS A 240 4.88 -7.11 -3.63
C HIS A 240 5.63 -7.91 -2.56
N VAL A 241 5.63 -7.43 -1.33
CA VAL A 241 6.42 -8.01 -0.22
C VAL A 241 5.67 -9.15 0.46
N HIS A 242 4.35 -9.22 0.31
CA HIS A 242 3.44 -10.19 0.94
C HIS A 242 3.53 -10.22 2.48
N GLN A 243 3.99 -9.11 3.08
CA GLN A 243 4.15 -8.97 4.53
C GLN A 243 3.72 -7.59 4.99
N ILE A 244 3.16 -7.53 6.19
CA ILE A 244 2.85 -6.27 6.84
C ILE A 244 4.15 -5.62 7.29
N PHE A 245 4.40 -4.42 6.79
CA PHE A 245 5.54 -3.60 7.15
C PHE A 245 5.16 -2.14 7.18
N SER A 246 5.77 -1.36 8.07
CA SER A 246 5.63 0.09 8.08
C SER A 246 6.95 0.79 8.39
N LYS A 247 7.15 1.96 7.77
CA LYS A 247 8.30 2.83 7.99
C LYS A 247 7.88 4.28 7.82
N THR A 248 8.36 5.17 8.69
CA THR A 248 8.14 6.61 8.56
C THR A 248 9.45 7.34 8.33
N GLU A 249 9.49 8.18 7.32
CA GLU A 249 10.60 9.08 7.00
C GLU A 249 10.05 10.51 6.79
N GLY A 250 10.33 11.40 7.73
CA GLY A 250 9.80 12.76 7.69
C GLY A 250 8.27 12.80 7.71
N ASN A 251 7.68 13.35 6.66
CA ASN A 251 6.23 13.44 6.46
C ASN A 251 5.63 12.26 5.69
N VAL A 252 6.44 11.28 5.30
CA VAL A 252 6.01 10.11 4.51
C VAL A 252 5.99 8.88 5.38
N THR A 253 4.86 8.17 5.40
CA THR A 253 4.77 6.84 6.00
C THR A 253 4.47 5.80 4.91
N PHE A 254 5.29 4.77 4.86
CA PHE A 254 5.18 3.64 3.94
C PHE A 254 4.54 2.46 4.66
N TYR A 255 3.66 1.76 3.96
CA TYR A 255 2.99 0.56 4.45
C TYR A 255 2.94 -0.50 3.36
N SER A 256 3.56 -1.64 3.58
CA SER A 256 3.32 -2.83 2.75
C SER A 256 2.08 -3.56 3.24
N GLY A 257 1.19 -3.91 2.33
CA GLY A 257 0.06 -4.77 2.58
C GLY A 257 0.46 -6.24 2.61
N THR A 258 -0.34 -7.06 3.29
CA THR A 258 -0.25 -8.50 3.13
C THR A 258 -0.89 -8.93 1.80
N THR A 259 -0.64 -10.16 1.40
CA THR A 259 -1.16 -10.82 0.21
C THR A 259 -2.52 -11.46 0.45
N THR A 260 -3.26 -11.76 -0.61
CA THR A 260 -4.40 -12.68 -0.56
C THR A 260 -4.06 -14.06 -1.12
N ALA A 261 -2.84 -14.27 -1.65
CA ALA A 261 -2.42 -15.52 -2.27
C ALA A 261 -1.54 -16.40 -1.35
N TYR A 262 -0.33 -15.97 -1.03
CA TYR A 262 0.63 -16.77 -0.26
C TYR A 262 1.70 -15.89 0.38
N PRO A 263 2.26 -16.26 1.55
CA PRO A 263 3.33 -15.50 2.18
C PRO A 263 4.68 -15.71 1.48
N LEU A 264 5.56 -14.68 1.60
CA LEU A 264 6.97 -14.73 1.25
C LEU A 264 7.83 -14.78 2.54
N PRO A 265 9.11 -15.22 2.47
CA PRO A 265 10.01 -15.23 3.61
C PRO A 265 10.39 -13.81 4.05
N HIS A 266 10.84 -13.66 5.30
CA HIS A 266 11.41 -12.39 5.75
C HIS A 266 12.69 -12.06 5.00
N PRO A 267 13.04 -10.77 4.85
CA PRO A 267 14.29 -10.34 4.23
C PRO A 267 15.49 -11.07 4.82
N GLY A 268 16.25 -11.75 3.95
CA GLY A 268 17.44 -12.49 4.37
C GLY A 268 17.22 -13.94 4.83
N ASP A 269 15.97 -14.42 4.98
CA ASP A 269 15.68 -15.80 5.37
C ASP A 269 15.90 -16.83 4.23
N GLY A 270 16.56 -16.43 3.16
CA GLY A 270 16.88 -17.30 2.04
C GLY A 270 17.56 -16.55 0.90
N PRO A 271 17.90 -17.24 -0.19
CA PRO A 271 18.58 -16.65 -1.34
C PRO A 271 17.63 -15.81 -2.23
N ALA A 272 16.32 -15.99 -2.11
CA ALA A 272 15.32 -15.33 -2.94
C ALA A 272 13.92 -15.36 -2.27
N PRO A 273 13.01 -14.44 -2.62
CA PRO A 273 11.64 -14.39 -2.11
C PRO A 273 10.78 -15.46 -2.78
N LYS A 274 10.88 -16.70 -2.33
CA LYS A 274 10.05 -17.80 -2.84
C LYS A 274 8.82 -18.00 -1.97
N PRO A 275 7.66 -18.37 -2.56
CA PRO A 275 6.44 -18.68 -1.80
C PRO A 275 6.67 -19.70 -0.68
N VAL A 276 6.19 -19.40 0.52
CA VAL A 276 6.36 -20.24 1.72
C VAL A 276 5.13 -21.11 1.95
N THR A 277 5.34 -22.42 2.10
CA THR A 277 4.29 -23.34 2.54
C THR A 277 4.21 -23.34 4.05
N LEU A 278 3.09 -22.89 4.59
CA LEU A 278 2.83 -22.89 6.02
C LEU A 278 2.26 -24.24 6.51
N PRO A 279 2.32 -24.53 7.81
CA PRO A 279 1.63 -25.68 8.38
C PRO A 279 0.13 -25.69 8.05
N ALA A 280 -0.48 -26.87 7.99
CA ALA A 280 -1.90 -27.01 7.68
C ALA A 280 -2.78 -26.13 8.58
N GLY A 281 -3.74 -25.44 7.98
CA GLY A 281 -4.65 -24.50 8.65
C GLY A 281 -4.05 -23.15 9.05
N LYS A 282 -2.78 -22.84 8.66
CA LYS A 282 -2.12 -21.58 9.00
C LYS A 282 -2.07 -20.56 7.86
N LEU A 283 -2.53 -20.93 6.69
CA LEU A 283 -2.46 -20.04 5.53
C LEU A 283 -3.27 -18.75 5.75
N HIS A 284 -4.50 -18.84 6.22
CA HIS A 284 -5.36 -17.67 6.43
C HIS A 284 -4.80 -16.69 7.47
N ASP A 285 -4.03 -17.16 8.45
CA ASP A 285 -3.36 -16.30 9.44
C ASP A 285 -2.34 -15.37 8.81
N ALA A 286 -1.80 -15.72 7.61
CA ALA A 286 -0.81 -14.95 6.88
C ALA A 286 -1.39 -14.14 5.71
N LEU A 287 -2.66 -14.31 5.41
CA LEU A 287 -3.37 -13.59 4.35
C LEU A 287 -4.32 -12.55 4.95
N GLY A 288 -4.65 -11.50 4.20
CA GLY A 288 -5.55 -10.51 4.77
C GLY A 288 -5.88 -9.32 3.86
N ILE A 289 -6.60 -8.40 4.45
CA ILE A 289 -6.97 -7.10 3.88
C ILE A 289 -6.56 -5.98 4.84
N ARG A 290 -6.50 -4.76 4.35
CA ARG A 290 -6.30 -3.56 5.16
C ARG A 290 -7.48 -2.62 5.03
N GLU A 291 -8.01 -2.16 6.16
CA GLU A 291 -8.93 -1.05 6.25
C GLU A 291 -8.15 0.26 6.40
N VAL A 292 -8.51 1.29 5.65
CA VAL A 292 -7.92 2.63 5.75
C VAL A 292 -9.03 3.64 5.94
N SER A 293 -8.83 4.57 6.87
CA SER A 293 -9.78 5.64 7.12
C SER A 293 -9.10 6.99 7.30
N TYR A 294 -9.80 8.04 6.89
CA TYR A 294 -9.40 9.43 7.09
C TYR A 294 -10.52 10.22 7.74
N THR A 295 -10.18 11.02 8.72
CA THR A 295 -11.10 11.98 9.36
C THR A 295 -10.66 13.39 9.02
N LYS A 296 -11.55 14.18 8.43
CA LYS A 296 -11.26 15.56 8.02
C LYS A 296 -10.68 16.38 9.18
N GLY A 297 -9.58 17.07 8.91
CA GLY A 297 -8.84 17.87 9.89
C GLY A 297 -7.77 17.09 10.65
N GLN A 298 -7.61 15.78 10.43
CA GLN A 298 -6.45 15.03 10.87
C GLN A 298 -5.36 15.03 9.77
N THR A 299 -4.11 14.91 10.18
CA THR A 299 -2.98 14.88 9.23
C THR A 299 -2.69 13.48 8.71
N ALA A 300 -2.92 12.43 9.49
CA ALA A 300 -2.60 11.06 9.14
C ALA A 300 -3.86 10.22 8.91
N LEU A 301 -3.74 9.21 8.05
CA LEU A 301 -4.74 8.16 7.89
C LEU A 301 -4.59 7.13 9.01
N ALA A 302 -5.70 6.52 9.42
CA ALA A 302 -5.70 5.38 10.32
C ALA A 302 -5.82 4.08 9.51
N LEU A 303 -4.96 3.10 9.82
CA LEU A 303 -4.90 1.82 9.15
C LEU A 303 -5.19 0.70 10.15
N LYS A 304 -5.90 -0.34 9.69
CA LYS A 304 -6.20 -1.54 10.47
C LYS A 304 -6.01 -2.77 9.58
N GLU A 305 -5.16 -3.67 10.01
CA GLU A 305 -4.96 -4.96 9.36
C GLU A 305 -6.03 -5.95 9.81
N ALA A 306 -6.46 -6.82 8.89
CA ALA A 306 -7.39 -7.90 9.20
C ALA A 306 -6.96 -9.15 8.42
N THR A 307 -6.60 -10.22 9.14
CA THR A 307 -6.34 -11.53 8.55
C THR A 307 -7.60 -12.13 7.94
N LEU A 308 -7.47 -13.03 6.97
CA LEU A 308 -8.61 -13.76 6.41
C LEU A 308 -9.23 -14.67 7.47
N GLN A 309 -10.57 -14.67 7.53
CA GLN A 309 -11.34 -15.51 8.46
C GLN A 309 -11.94 -16.71 7.74
#